data_85d4835e7e31a6ade7f6fc96668ecda8
#
_entry.id   85d4835e7e31a6ade7f6fc96668ecda8
#
_cell.length_a   1.000
_cell.length_b   1.000
_cell.length_c   1.000
_cell.angle_alpha   90.00
_cell.angle_beta   90.00
_cell.angle_gamma   90.00
#
_symmetry.space_group_name_H-M   'P 1'
#
loop_
_entity.id
_entity.type
_entity.pdbx_description
1 polymer ?
#
loop_
_entity_poly.entity_id
_entity_poly.type
_entity_poly.pdbx_seq_one_letter_code
_entity_poly.pdbx_strand_id
1 'polypeptide(L)'
;GIICSLVTVFFIMPGLLLAFSDKIDKTTHRSFVPSIEKWCKVVIKLKNIVPYIFIAIIAVGAVLSSMSNYAFDATAEQLKKPTENSIAKRKVDEIFGTDHQLAVIVPSGDYDREAKVISLVEENPSINSALGLANTELDDDHILTEKINARETSKLMSIDYDLCCLLFQAYGAEHDEYNAIFGDVNDYEVPIIDLFMYVHEKMDLGVINLDEDQTNDINDLYDKLTDAKDQLESDNYSRIIFTYKCDIESDEAYQMLKDVRSDVE
;
A
#
# COMPACT_ATOMS: atom_id res chain seq x y z
N GLY A 1 8.83 -25.63 -13.56
CA GLY A 1 9.92 -26.49 -13.08
C GLY A 1 9.43 -27.81 -12.52
N ILE A 2 8.65 -27.82 -11.41
CA ILE A 2 8.29 -29.04 -10.65
C ILE A 2 7.51 -30.06 -11.47
N ILE A 3 6.51 -29.63 -12.25
CA ILE A 3 5.69 -30.53 -13.09
C ILE A 3 6.55 -31.21 -14.18
N CYS A 4 7.44 -30.46 -14.84
CA CYS A 4 8.35 -31.03 -15.83
C CYS A 4 9.30 -32.05 -15.20
N SER A 5 9.82 -31.79 -14.00
CA SER A 5 10.68 -32.74 -13.28
C SER A 5 9.93 -34.03 -12.93
N LEU A 6 8.68 -33.94 -12.48
CA LEU A 6 7.82 -35.08 -12.18
C LEU A 6 7.56 -35.94 -13.44
N VAL A 7 7.19 -35.30 -14.55
CA VAL A 7 6.97 -36.00 -15.84
C VAL A 7 8.26 -36.69 -16.29
N THR A 8 9.41 -36.03 -16.18
CA THR A 8 10.70 -36.61 -16.56
C THR A 8 11.03 -37.84 -15.72
N VAL A 9 10.86 -37.78 -14.41
CA VAL A 9 11.20 -38.89 -13.51
C VAL A 9 10.25 -40.06 -13.67
N PHE A 10 8.95 -39.83 -13.80
CA PHE A 10 7.96 -40.91 -13.84
C PHE A 10 7.77 -41.55 -15.25
N PHE A 11 7.98 -40.77 -16.30
CA PHE A 11 7.72 -41.27 -17.68
C PHE A 11 9.00 -41.48 -18.49
N ILE A 12 9.91 -40.51 -18.49
CA ILE A 12 11.12 -40.58 -19.32
C ILE A 12 12.17 -41.51 -18.70
N MET A 13 12.38 -41.45 -17.40
CA MET A 13 13.43 -42.25 -16.77
C MET A 13 13.19 -43.75 -16.79
N PRO A 14 11.98 -44.28 -16.52
CA PRO A 14 11.69 -45.71 -16.70
C PRO A 14 11.80 -46.19 -18.14
N GLY A 15 11.35 -45.36 -19.11
CA GLY A 15 11.48 -45.65 -20.54
C GLY A 15 12.93 -45.77 -21.00
N LEU A 16 13.81 -44.85 -20.53
CA LEU A 16 15.23 -44.90 -20.84
C LEU A 16 15.92 -46.12 -20.17
N LEU A 17 15.58 -46.43 -18.93
CA LEU A 17 16.13 -47.63 -18.24
C LEU A 17 15.77 -48.90 -18.97
N LEU A 18 14.50 -49.04 -19.46
CA LEU A 18 14.05 -50.16 -20.27
C LEU A 18 14.79 -50.22 -21.61
N ALA A 19 14.90 -49.10 -22.32
CA ALA A 19 15.57 -49.05 -23.63
C ALA A 19 17.06 -49.36 -23.57
N PHE A 20 17.71 -49.09 -22.45
CA PHE A 20 19.15 -49.36 -22.24
C PHE A 20 19.45 -50.56 -21.36
N SER A 21 18.43 -51.33 -20.93
CA SER A 21 18.62 -52.48 -20.03
C SER A 21 19.66 -53.47 -20.51
N ASP A 22 19.65 -53.87 -21.80
CA ASP A 22 20.60 -54.82 -22.38
C ASP A 22 22.06 -54.31 -22.36
N LYS A 23 22.24 -53.01 -22.43
CA LYS A 23 23.57 -52.33 -22.35
C LYS A 23 24.02 -52.23 -20.90
N ILE A 24 23.11 -51.95 -19.99
CA ILE A 24 23.37 -51.85 -18.57
C ILE A 24 23.78 -53.22 -18.01
N ASP A 25 23.07 -54.29 -18.38
CA ASP A 25 23.36 -55.64 -17.93
C ASP A 25 24.73 -56.19 -18.45
N LYS A 26 25.17 -55.69 -19.60
CA LYS A 26 26.49 -56.04 -20.16
C LYS A 26 27.66 -55.28 -19.50
N THR A 27 27.40 -54.22 -18.76
CA THR A 27 28.41 -53.44 -18.07
C THR A 27 28.54 -53.89 -16.61
N THR A 28 29.47 -54.85 -16.35
CA THR A 28 29.79 -55.27 -14.98
C THR A 28 30.65 -54.20 -14.33
N HIS A 29 30.02 -53.29 -13.61
CA HIS A 29 30.74 -52.32 -12.77
C HIS A 29 30.82 -52.83 -11.34
N ARG A 30 32.00 -52.64 -10.73
CA ARG A 30 32.19 -52.86 -9.28
C ARG A 30 31.24 -51.90 -8.55
N SER A 31 30.33 -52.48 -7.74
CA SER A 31 29.39 -51.67 -6.96
C SER A 31 30.14 -50.65 -6.10
N PHE A 32 29.90 -49.34 -6.40
CA PHE A 32 30.44 -48.24 -5.61
C PHE A 32 29.70 -48.07 -4.29
N VAL A 33 28.50 -48.64 -4.18
CA VAL A 33 27.63 -48.58 -2.99
C VAL A 33 27.93 -49.79 -2.13
N PRO A 34 28.42 -49.60 -0.89
CA PRO A 34 28.59 -50.70 0.05
C PRO A 34 27.25 -51.39 0.31
N SER A 35 27.24 -52.69 0.61
CA SER A 35 26.03 -53.50 0.73
C SER A 35 25.00 -52.81 1.65
N ILE A 36 23.84 -52.49 1.07
CA ILE A 36 22.75 -51.75 1.73
C ILE A 36 22.01 -52.65 2.73
N GLU A 37 22.34 -53.93 2.78
CA GLU A 37 21.66 -54.94 3.61
C GLU A 37 21.54 -54.57 5.10
N LYS A 38 22.61 -54.01 5.66
CA LYS A 38 22.61 -53.54 7.06
C LYS A 38 21.66 -52.37 7.27
N TRP A 39 21.64 -51.43 6.31
CA TRP A 39 20.76 -50.27 6.33
C TRP A 39 19.29 -50.67 6.13
N CYS A 40 19.00 -51.62 5.23
CA CYS A 40 17.66 -52.14 5.03
C CYS A 40 17.11 -52.80 6.30
N LYS A 41 17.93 -53.60 7.02
CA LYS A 41 17.51 -54.19 8.30
C LYS A 41 17.20 -53.15 9.36
N VAL A 42 17.97 -52.06 9.43
CA VAL A 42 17.71 -50.94 10.34
C VAL A 42 16.41 -50.20 9.96
N VAL A 43 16.22 -49.89 8.68
CA VAL A 43 15.00 -49.21 8.16
C VAL A 43 13.76 -50.06 8.41
N ILE A 44 13.82 -51.37 8.14
CA ILE A 44 12.70 -52.29 8.39
C ILE A 44 12.37 -52.37 9.89
N LYS A 45 13.38 -52.37 10.76
CA LYS A 45 13.17 -52.38 12.21
C LYS A 45 12.55 -51.05 12.71
N LEU A 46 12.91 -49.97 12.10
CA LEU A 46 12.47 -48.62 12.46
C LEU A 46 11.17 -48.18 11.74
N LYS A 47 10.67 -48.97 10.77
CA LYS A 47 9.52 -48.61 9.94
C LYS A 47 8.28 -48.16 10.71
N ASN A 48 8.05 -48.73 11.89
CA ASN A 48 6.91 -48.43 12.73
C ASN A 48 7.14 -47.20 13.62
N ILE A 49 8.40 -46.83 13.91
CA ILE A 49 8.76 -45.73 14.80
C ILE A 49 8.97 -44.42 14.03
N VAL A 50 9.60 -44.51 12.85
CA VAL A 50 9.93 -43.33 12.00
C VAL A 50 8.70 -42.45 11.67
N PRO A 51 7.52 -42.98 11.31
CA PRO A 51 6.34 -42.14 11.07
C PRO A 51 5.94 -41.32 12.28
N TYR A 52 5.98 -41.88 13.48
CA TYR A 52 5.60 -41.16 14.71
C TYR A 52 6.60 -40.06 15.06
N ILE A 53 7.91 -40.32 14.88
CA ILE A 53 8.95 -39.30 15.04
C ILE A 53 8.74 -38.17 14.03
N PHE A 54 8.42 -38.51 12.77
CA PHE A 54 8.20 -37.52 11.72
C PHE A 54 6.96 -36.65 12.00
N ILE A 55 5.87 -37.26 12.47
CA ILE A 55 4.67 -36.54 12.90
C ILE A 55 4.99 -35.61 14.08
N ALA A 56 5.77 -36.07 15.05
CA ALA A 56 6.19 -35.26 16.19
C ALA A 56 7.02 -34.03 15.74
N ILE A 57 7.97 -34.24 14.81
CA ILE A 57 8.77 -33.15 14.24
C ILE A 57 7.92 -32.16 13.49
N ILE A 58 6.92 -32.61 12.69
CA ILE A 58 5.98 -31.73 12.00
C ILE A 58 5.15 -30.93 13.01
N ALA A 59 4.64 -31.56 14.06
CA ALA A 59 3.87 -30.88 15.09
C ALA A 59 4.69 -29.80 15.81
N VAL A 60 5.93 -30.10 16.19
CA VAL A 60 6.85 -29.13 16.79
C VAL A 60 7.17 -28.00 15.79
N GLY A 61 7.42 -28.35 14.53
CA GLY A 61 7.67 -27.36 13.47
C GLY A 61 6.47 -26.43 13.24
N ALA A 62 5.24 -26.97 13.28
CA ALA A 62 4.03 -26.16 13.16
C ALA A 62 3.85 -25.19 14.33
N VAL A 63 4.13 -25.64 15.58
CA VAL A 63 4.10 -24.77 16.76
C VAL A 63 5.16 -23.68 16.68
N LEU A 64 6.40 -24.03 16.33
CA LEU A 64 7.48 -23.04 16.16
C LEU A 64 7.18 -22.05 15.03
N SER A 65 6.60 -22.54 13.95
CA SER A 65 6.17 -21.68 12.83
C SER A 65 5.06 -20.71 13.22
N SER A 66 4.10 -21.15 14.06
CA SER A 66 3.03 -20.25 14.52
C SER A 66 3.50 -19.19 15.53
N MET A 67 4.67 -19.41 16.15
CA MET A 67 5.30 -18.43 17.05
C MET A 67 6.26 -17.48 16.31
N SER A 68 6.47 -17.68 15.02
CA SER A 68 7.30 -16.78 14.21
C SER A 68 6.46 -15.60 13.72
N ASN A 69 6.89 -14.39 14.01
CA ASN A 69 6.29 -13.18 13.46
C ASN A 69 6.60 -13.14 11.96
N TYR A 70 5.54 -13.17 11.14
CA TYR A 70 5.67 -13.10 9.68
C TYR A 70 5.81 -11.64 9.24
N ALA A 71 6.98 -11.08 9.37
CA ALA A 71 7.36 -9.91 8.60
C ALA A 71 8.42 -10.34 7.58
N PHE A 72 8.05 -10.39 6.32
CA PHE A 72 8.99 -10.71 5.23
C PHE A 72 9.58 -9.41 4.71
N ASP A 73 10.81 -9.12 5.09
CA ASP A 73 11.59 -8.06 4.47
C ASP A 73 12.41 -8.61 3.30
N ALA A 74 12.03 -8.23 2.08
CA ALA A 74 12.78 -8.55 0.86
C ALA A 74 14.21 -7.94 0.88
N THR A 75 14.47 -6.94 1.73
CA THR A 75 15.79 -6.33 1.91
C THR A 75 16.79 -7.24 2.65
N ALA A 76 16.33 -8.13 3.51
CA ALA A 76 17.19 -9.07 4.23
C ALA A 76 17.97 -10.02 3.30
N GLU A 77 17.43 -10.34 2.13
CA GLU A 77 18.08 -11.20 1.15
C GLU A 77 19.17 -10.47 0.34
N GLN A 78 19.07 -9.14 0.20
CA GLN A 78 20.07 -8.30 -0.47
C GLN A 78 21.34 -8.09 0.36
N LEU A 79 21.30 -8.33 1.67
CA LEU A 79 22.43 -8.17 2.58
C LEU A 79 23.55 -9.21 2.37
N LYS A 80 23.29 -10.30 1.62
CA LYS A 80 24.30 -11.34 1.36
C LYS A 80 25.41 -10.92 0.39
N LYS A 81 25.18 -9.87 -0.43
CA LYS A 81 26.22 -9.25 -1.27
C LYS A 81 25.99 -7.74 -1.29
N PRO A 82 26.79 -6.95 -0.58
CA PRO A 82 26.66 -5.51 -0.58
C PRO A 82 26.93 -4.97 -1.98
N THR A 83 25.88 -4.46 -2.64
CA THR A 83 25.96 -3.70 -3.87
C THR A 83 26.24 -2.23 -3.55
N GLU A 84 26.76 -1.45 -4.50
CA GLU A 84 26.97 0.00 -4.29
C GLU A 84 25.67 0.70 -3.86
N ASN A 85 24.52 0.30 -4.44
CA ASN A 85 23.22 0.82 -4.06
C ASN A 85 22.84 0.48 -2.62
N SER A 86 23.12 -0.75 -2.15
CA SER A 86 22.82 -1.14 -0.77
C SER A 86 23.71 -0.41 0.25
N ILE A 87 24.94 -0.11 -0.13
CA ILE A 87 25.86 0.71 0.70
C ILE A 87 25.40 2.15 0.75
N ALA A 88 24.96 2.72 -0.39
CA ALA A 88 24.42 4.08 -0.46
C ALA A 88 23.13 4.20 0.37
N LYS A 89 22.19 3.27 0.20
CA LYS A 89 20.94 3.21 0.98
C LYS A 89 21.24 3.16 2.48
N ARG A 90 22.11 2.27 2.92
CA ARG A 90 22.47 2.16 4.34
C ARG A 90 23.07 3.46 4.90
N LYS A 91 23.88 4.20 4.11
CA LYS A 91 24.39 5.50 4.54
C LYS A 91 23.28 6.55 4.66
N VAL A 92 22.30 6.53 3.76
CA VAL A 92 21.11 7.39 3.84
C VAL A 92 20.32 7.04 5.10
N ASP A 93 20.05 5.76 5.32
CA ASP A 93 19.31 5.25 6.48
C ASP A 93 20.03 5.58 7.81
N GLU A 94 21.37 5.53 7.85
CA GLU A 94 22.17 5.90 9.03
C GLU A 94 22.13 7.41 9.35
N ILE A 95 21.98 8.28 8.33
CA ILE A 95 22.01 9.75 8.46
C ILE A 95 20.60 10.29 8.70
N PHE A 96 19.61 9.81 7.97
CA PHE A 96 18.24 10.34 7.94
C PHE A 96 17.25 9.47 8.73
N GLY A 97 17.65 8.28 9.15
CA GLY A 97 16.75 7.27 9.71
C GLY A 97 16.07 6.44 8.63
N THR A 98 15.46 5.34 9.03
CA THR A 98 14.60 4.51 8.16
C THR A 98 13.15 4.89 8.39
N ASP A 99 12.52 5.51 7.40
CA ASP A 99 11.08 5.73 7.42
C ASP A 99 10.40 4.57 6.68
N HIS A 100 9.60 3.82 7.41
CA HIS A 100 8.74 2.79 6.85
C HIS A 100 7.37 3.36 6.58
N GLN A 101 6.68 2.84 5.55
CA GLN A 101 5.38 3.34 5.14
C GLN A 101 4.30 2.27 5.32
N LEU A 102 3.16 2.71 5.82
CA LEU A 102 1.92 1.96 5.92
C LEU A 102 0.85 2.71 5.11
N ALA A 103 0.18 2.02 4.21
CA ALA A 103 -0.97 2.59 3.50
C ALA A 103 -2.28 2.08 4.10
N VAL A 104 -3.14 3.01 4.48
CA VAL A 104 -4.51 2.75 4.89
C VAL A 104 -5.44 3.17 3.76
N ILE A 105 -6.41 2.33 3.43
CA ILE A 105 -7.37 2.56 2.35
C ILE A 105 -8.73 2.83 2.98
N VAL A 106 -9.33 3.97 2.63
CA VAL A 106 -10.66 4.40 3.07
C VAL A 106 -11.56 4.66 1.85
N PRO A 107 -12.89 4.65 1.99
CA PRO A 107 -13.78 5.07 0.91
C PRO A 107 -13.50 6.51 0.48
N SER A 108 -13.48 6.79 -0.84
CA SER A 108 -13.28 8.14 -1.39
C SER A 108 -14.48 9.06 -1.14
N GLY A 109 -14.23 10.36 -1.18
CA GLY A 109 -15.26 11.41 -1.13
C GLY A 109 -15.76 11.80 0.26
N ASP A 110 -15.28 11.16 1.34
CA ASP A 110 -15.60 11.51 2.73
C ASP A 110 -14.33 12.03 3.44
N TYR A 111 -13.99 13.28 3.18
CA TYR A 111 -12.80 13.93 3.74
C TYR A 111 -12.86 14.09 5.26
N ASP A 112 -14.05 14.26 5.84
CA ASP A 112 -14.23 14.33 7.29
C ASP A 112 -13.88 12.99 7.95
N ARG A 113 -14.22 11.88 7.31
CA ARG A 113 -13.84 10.54 7.77
C ARG A 113 -12.34 10.29 7.59
N GLU A 114 -11.79 10.71 6.47
CA GLU A 114 -10.35 10.61 6.22
C GLU A 114 -9.54 11.37 7.26
N ALA A 115 -9.90 12.64 7.55
CA ALA A 115 -9.27 13.45 8.60
C ALA A 115 -9.36 12.78 9.99
N LYS A 116 -10.48 12.12 10.27
CA LYS A 116 -10.69 11.40 11.51
C LYS A 116 -9.78 10.17 11.65
N VAL A 117 -9.63 9.41 10.56
CA VAL A 117 -8.70 8.27 10.52
C VAL A 117 -7.27 8.76 10.70
N ILE A 118 -6.87 9.84 10.03
CA ILE A 118 -5.55 10.44 10.19
C ILE A 118 -5.31 10.80 11.66
N SER A 119 -6.21 11.55 12.29
CA SER A 119 -6.04 11.97 13.68
C SER A 119 -5.97 10.82 14.67
N LEU A 120 -6.79 9.76 14.48
CA LEU A 120 -6.77 8.58 15.34
C LEU A 120 -5.45 7.80 15.23
N VAL A 121 -4.96 7.62 14.01
CA VAL A 121 -3.72 6.86 13.78
C VAL A 121 -2.49 7.66 14.23
N GLU A 122 -2.49 8.98 14.08
CA GLU A 122 -1.40 9.85 14.56
C GLU A 122 -1.31 9.93 16.10
N GLU A 123 -2.35 9.54 16.85
CA GLU A 123 -2.26 9.37 18.31
C GLU A 123 -1.30 8.23 18.72
N ASN A 124 -0.99 7.30 17.81
CA ASN A 124 -0.03 6.24 18.07
C ASN A 124 1.41 6.78 18.05
N PRO A 125 2.18 6.63 19.15
CA PRO A 125 3.52 7.22 19.28
C PRO A 125 4.55 6.65 18.28
N SER A 126 4.29 5.51 17.66
CA SER A 126 5.17 4.90 16.65
C SER A 126 4.96 5.53 15.26
N ILE A 127 3.87 6.26 15.04
CA ILE A 127 3.60 7.00 13.81
C ILE A 127 4.34 8.34 13.83
N ASN A 128 4.95 8.68 12.71
CA ASN A 128 5.74 9.90 12.55
C ASN A 128 4.98 11.00 11.82
N SER A 129 4.29 10.64 10.75
CA SER A 129 3.50 11.56 9.93
C SER A 129 2.46 10.80 9.11
N ALA A 130 1.43 11.52 8.67
CA ALA A 130 0.44 11.06 7.72
C ALA A 130 0.45 11.94 6.46
N LEU A 131 0.12 11.35 5.33
CA LEU A 131 -0.13 12.03 4.06
C LEU A 131 -1.42 11.47 3.46
N GLY A 132 -2.44 12.29 3.42
CA GLY A 132 -3.72 12.04 2.79
C GLY A 132 -4.27 13.35 2.20
N LEU A 133 -5.35 13.30 1.43
CA LEU A 133 -5.96 14.52 0.91
C LEU A 133 -6.46 15.42 2.04
N ALA A 134 -7.00 14.82 3.10
CA ALA A 134 -7.60 15.54 4.21
C ALA A 134 -6.60 16.31 5.09
N ASN A 135 -5.28 16.09 4.94
CA ASN A 135 -4.24 16.85 5.64
C ASN A 135 -3.20 17.48 4.70
N THR A 136 -3.46 17.49 3.40
CA THR A 136 -2.58 18.16 2.43
C THR A 136 -2.81 19.66 2.48
N GLU A 137 -1.75 20.42 2.77
CA GLU A 137 -1.77 21.86 2.82
C GLU A 137 -1.85 22.47 1.42
N LEU A 138 -2.71 23.46 1.25
CA LEU A 138 -2.81 24.29 0.05
C LEU A 138 -1.83 25.47 0.16
N ASP A 139 -1.86 26.14 1.30
CA ASP A 139 -0.98 27.22 1.72
C ASP A 139 -0.75 27.16 3.24
N ASP A 140 -0.11 28.19 3.81
CA ASP A 140 0.21 28.25 5.26
C ASP A 140 -1.05 28.26 6.16
N ASP A 141 -2.22 28.63 5.63
CA ASP A 141 -3.44 28.85 6.40
C ASP A 141 -4.57 27.85 6.05
N HIS A 142 -4.47 27.15 4.91
CA HIS A 142 -5.55 26.30 4.38
C HIS A 142 -5.12 24.92 4.00
N ILE A 143 -5.98 23.92 4.25
CA ILE A 143 -5.85 22.54 3.74
C ILE A 143 -6.81 22.31 2.56
N LEU A 144 -6.46 21.39 1.66
CA LEU A 144 -7.21 21.15 0.41
C LEU A 144 -8.67 20.78 0.63
N THR A 145 -8.97 20.09 1.69
CA THR A 145 -10.31 19.58 2.01
C THR A 145 -11.07 20.45 2.99
N GLU A 146 -10.48 21.59 3.39
CA GLU A 146 -11.18 22.57 4.23
C GLU A 146 -12.42 23.07 3.51
N LYS A 147 -13.52 23.19 4.26
CA LYS A 147 -14.79 23.69 3.73
C LYS A 147 -14.83 25.19 3.89
N ILE A 148 -15.03 25.89 2.79
CA ILE A 148 -15.11 27.36 2.74
C ILE A 148 -16.42 27.83 2.10
N ASN A 149 -16.89 29.01 2.50
CA ASN A 149 -18.07 29.66 1.95
C ASN A 149 -17.69 30.63 0.80
N ALA A 150 -18.72 31.19 0.13
CA ALA A 150 -18.53 32.10 -1.02
C ALA A 150 -17.68 33.32 -0.69
N ARG A 151 -17.72 33.83 0.54
CA ARG A 151 -16.94 35.01 0.97
C ARG A 151 -15.46 34.67 1.18
N GLU A 152 -15.17 33.50 1.73
CA GLU A 152 -13.80 33.02 1.94
C GLU A 152 -13.18 32.68 0.59
N THR A 153 -13.93 32.03 -0.30
CA THR A 153 -13.53 31.77 -1.69
C THR A 153 -13.16 33.03 -2.45
N SER A 154 -13.96 34.08 -2.34
CA SER A 154 -13.66 35.38 -2.98
C SER A 154 -12.30 35.93 -2.54
N LYS A 155 -11.95 35.77 -1.27
CA LYS A 155 -10.67 36.21 -0.74
C LYS A 155 -9.52 35.32 -1.18
N LEU A 156 -9.72 34.00 -1.11
CA LEU A 156 -8.70 33.01 -1.43
C LEU A 156 -8.30 33.06 -2.91
N MET A 157 -9.30 33.14 -3.80
CA MET A 157 -9.10 33.12 -5.26
C MET A 157 -8.94 34.51 -5.87
N SER A 158 -9.06 35.58 -5.06
CA SER A 158 -9.08 36.97 -5.56
C SER A 158 -10.12 37.21 -6.65
N ILE A 159 -11.26 36.54 -6.57
CA ILE A 159 -12.41 36.63 -7.51
C ILE A 159 -13.49 37.53 -6.90
N ASP A 160 -14.24 38.22 -7.77
CA ASP A 160 -15.34 39.05 -7.32
C ASP A 160 -16.39 38.26 -6.53
N TYR A 161 -16.84 38.82 -5.41
CA TYR A 161 -17.78 38.16 -4.50
C TYR A 161 -19.12 37.78 -5.16
N ASP A 162 -19.67 38.66 -6.05
CA ASP A 162 -20.92 38.36 -6.74
C ASP A 162 -20.74 37.16 -7.68
N LEU A 163 -19.58 37.04 -8.32
CA LEU A 163 -19.22 35.88 -9.13
C LEU A 163 -19.10 34.62 -8.30
N CYS A 164 -18.45 34.70 -7.11
CA CYS A 164 -18.40 33.57 -6.19
C CYS A 164 -19.77 33.11 -5.73
N CYS A 165 -20.69 34.04 -5.46
CA CYS A 165 -22.06 33.69 -5.11
C CYS A 165 -22.79 32.95 -6.24
N LEU A 166 -22.57 33.35 -7.52
CA LEU A 166 -23.13 32.64 -8.67
C LEU A 166 -22.54 31.26 -8.85
N LEU A 167 -21.22 31.10 -8.60
CA LEU A 167 -20.54 29.80 -8.62
C LEU A 167 -21.10 28.85 -7.58
N PHE A 168 -21.27 29.31 -6.34
CA PHE A 168 -21.84 28.50 -5.27
C PHE A 168 -23.31 28.13 -5.56
N GLN A 169 -24.10 29.02 -6.11
CA GLN A 169 -25.46 28.69 -6.56
C GLN A 169 -25.50 27.65 -7.67
N ALA A 170 -24.58 27.75 -8.64
CA ALA A 170 -24.47 26.79 -9.74
C ALA A 170 -23.97 25.41 -9.19
N TYR A 171 -22.96 25.41 -8.34
CA TYR A 171 -22.46 24.23 -7.70
C TYR A 171 -23.55 23.50 -6.89
N GLY A 172 -24.30 24.24 -6.06
CA GLY A 172 -25.39 23.67 -5.27
C GLY A 172 -26.56 23.17 -6.13
N ALA A 173 -26.79 23.74 -7.31
CA ALA A 173 -27.82 23.27 -8.24
C ALA A 173 -27.42 21.97 -8.97
N GLU A 174 -26.14 21.74 -9.17
CA GLU A 174 -25.59 20.55 -9.85
C GLU A 174 -25.29 19.37 -8.87
N HIS A 175 -25.22 19.65 -7.55
CA HIS A 175 -24.90 18.65 -6.53
C HIS A 175 -26.10 18.46 -5.56
N ASP A 176 -26.71 17.27 -5.61
CA ASP A 176 -27.95 16.96 -4.89
C ASP A 176 -27.85 17.15 -3.36
N GLU A 177 -26.66 16.96 -2.79
CA GLU A 177 -26.38 17.15 -1.36
C GLU A 177 -26.54 18.60 -0.89
N TYR A 178 -26.34 19.57 -1.79
CA TYR A 178 -26.50 21.01 -1.54
C TYR A 178 -27.84 21.55 -2.02
N ASN A 179 -28.59 20.80 -2.80
CA ASN A 179 -29.83 21.23 -3.45
C ASN A 179 -30.96 21.55 -2.45
N ALA A 180 -30.88 21.08 -1.21
CA ALA A 180 -31.86 21.33 -0.15
C ALA A 180 -31.59 22.61 0.65
N ILE A 181 -30.49 23.31 0.37
CA ILE A 181 -30.10 24.50 1.14
C ILE A 181 -30.78 25.73 0.52
N PHE A 182 -32.01 26.01 0.94
CA PHE A 182 -32.76 27.24 0.64
C PHE A 182 -32.34 28.32 1.65
N GLY A 183 -31.14 28.89 1.51
CA GLY A 183 -30.62 29.90 2.41
C GLY A 183 -29.72 30.91 1.73
N ASP A 184 -29.03 31.73 2.51
CA ASP A 184 -27.96 32.57 2.00
C ASP A 184 -26.82 31.66 1.49
N VAL A 185 -26.23 32.02 0.34
CA VAL A 185 -25.08 31.31 -0.26
C VAL A 185 -23.89 31.21 0.70
N ASN A 186 -23.88 32.06 1.73
CA ASN A 186 -22.85 32.00 2.77
C ASN A 186 -23.15 31.01 3.91
N ASP A 187 -24.33 30.37 3.88
CA ASP A 187 -24.71 29.40 4.93
C ASP A 187 -24.23 27.99 4.63
N TYR A 188 -23.68 27.72 3.46
CA TYR A 188 -23.09 26.43 3.13
C TYR A 188 -21.62 26.55 2.68
N GLU A 189 -20.88 25.51 2.94
CA GLU A 189 -19.44 25.43 2.71
C GLU A 189 -19.15 24.27 1.76
N VAL A 190 -18.17 24.45 0.89
CA VAL A 190 -17.73 23.45 -0.09
C VAL A 190 -16.23 23.21 0.13
N PRO A 191 -15.75 21.95 0.06
CA PRO A 191 -14.32 21.67 0.10
C PRO A 191 -13.56 22.46 -0.96
N ILE A 192 -12.44 23.05 -0.60
CA ILE A 192 -11.60 23.85 -1.49
C ILE A 192 -11.27 23.06 -2.77
N ILE A 193 -10.86 21.80 -2.62
CA ILE A 193 -10.50 20.94 -3.76
C ILE A 193 -11.64 20.78 -4.76
N ASP A 194 -12.86 20.54 -4.28
CA ASP A 194 -14.03 20.33 -5.15
C ASP A 194 -14.43 21.62 -5.85
N LEU A 195 -14.31 22.75 -5.14
CA LEU A 195 -14.61 24.05 -5.68
C LEU A 195 -13.63 24.45 -6.79
N PHE A 196 -12.32 24.23 -6.59
CA PHE A 196 -11.33 24.53 -7.63
C PHE A 196 -11.50 23.67 -8.87
N MET A 197 -11.75 22.37 -8.68
CA MET A 197 -12.05 21.47 -9.81
C MET A 197 -13.27 21.95 -10.60
N TYR A 198 -14.31 22.39 -9.89
CA TYR A 198 -15.53 22.92 -10.50
C TYR A 198 -15.28 24.24 -11.25
N VAL A 199 -14.55 25.17 -10.66
CA VAL A 199 -14.21 26.46 -11.30
C VAL A 199 -13.42 26.21 -12.59
N HIS A 200 -12.42 25.34 -12.55
CA HIS A 200 -11.65 24.98 -13.74
C HIS A 200 -12.52 24.36 -14.83
N GLU A 201 -13.42 23.44 -14.49
CA GLU A 201 -14.38 22.86 -15.45
C GLU A 201 -15.24 23.96 -16.13
N LYS A 202 -15.77 24.93 -15.35
CA LYS A 202 -16.61 26.01 -15.89
C LYS A 202 -15.80 27.03 -16.72
N MET A 203 -14.51 27.19 -16.44
CA MET A 203 -13.59 27.96 -17.29
C MET A 203 -13.37 27.28 -18.63
N ASP A 204 -13.09 25.99 -18.65
CA ASP A 204 -12.91 25.21 -19.88
C ASP A 204 -14.13 25.19 -20.76
N LEU A 205 -15.34 25.19 -20.16
CA LEU A 205 -16.61 25.29 -20.86
C LEU A 205 -16.91 26.74 -21.35
N GLY A 206 -16.06 27.71 -21.00
CA GLY A 206 -16.25 29.11 -21.36
C GLY A 206 -17.43 29.80 -20.65
N VAL A 207 -17.91 29.24 -19.55
CA VAL A 207 -18.98 29.79 -18.70
C VAL A 207 -18.45 30.93 -17.84
N ILE A 208 -17.19 30.81 -17.40
CA ILE A 208 -16.51 31.81 -16.59
C ILE A 208 -15.36 32.40 -17.42
N ASN A 209 -15.26 33.72 -17.42
CA ASN A 209 -14.14 34.44 -18.01
C ASN A 209 -13.43 35.21 -16.90
N LEU A 210 -12.21 34.77 -16.58
CA LEU A 210 -11.31 35.45 -15.66
C LEU A 210 -10.25 36.22 -16.43
N ASP A 211 -9.53 37.09 -15.76
CA ASP A 211 -8.37 37.73 -16.37
C ASP A 211 -7.21 36.72 -16.55
N GLU A 212 -6.16 37.14 -17.25
CA GLU A 212 -5.05 36.24 -17.62
C GLU A 212 -4.27 35.77 -16.38
N ASP A 213 -4.07 36.62 -15.38
CA ASP A 213 -3.34 36.27 -14.16
C ASP A 213 -4.14 35.28 -13.33
N GLN A 214 -5.42 35.52 -13.10
CA GLN A 214 -6.33 34.62 -12.39
C GLN A 214 -6.45 33.25 -13.10
N THR A 215 -6.52 33.27 -14.43
CA THR A 215 -6.57 32.03 -15.23
C THR A 215 -5.31 31.18 -15.04
N ASN A 216 -4.12 31.81 -15.05
CA ASN A 216 -2.86 31.12 -14.85
C ASN A 216 -2.76 30.53 -13.42
N ASP A 217 -3.14 31.32 -12.41
CA ASP A 217 -3.12 30.87 -11.01
C ASP A 217 -4.03 29.65 -10.79
N ILE A 218 -5.24 29.68 -11.38
CA ILE A 218 -6.18 28.55 -11.28
C ILE A 218 -5.66 27.32 -12.02
N ASN A 219 -5.07 27.47 -13.20
CA ASN A 219 -4.51 26.35 -13.94
C ASN A 219 -3.33 25.72 -13.20
N ASP A 220 -2.39 26.52 -12.67
CA ASP A 220 -1.24 26.04 -11.90
C ASP A 220 -1.69 25.28 -10.65
N LEU A 221 -2.77 25.74 -10.03
CA LEU A 221 -3.33 25.09 -8.86
C LEU A 221 -4.08 23.81 -9.23
N TYR A 222 -4.87 23.85 -10.30
CA TYR A 222 -5.57 22.67 -10.83
C TYR A 222 -4.61 21.52 -11.13
N ASP A 223 -3.48 21.80 -11.77
CA ASP A 223 -2.46 20.79 -12.07
C ASP A 223 -1.92 20.14 -10.77
N LYS A 224 -1.62 20.96 -9.76
CA LYS A 224 -1.16 20.45 -8.45
C LYS A 224 -2.22 19.62 -7.73
N LEU A 225 -3.47 20.06 -7.77
CA LEU A 225 -4.60 19.36 -7.15
C LEU A 225 -4.88 18.04 -7.84
N THR A 226 -4.82 18.02 -9.17
CA THR A 226 -5.00 16.81 -9.97
C THR A 226 -3.90 15.81 -9.67
N ASP A 227 -2.64 16.27 -9.62
CA ASP A 227 -1.50 15.41 -9.27
C ASP A 227 -1.64 14.80 -7.86
N ALA A 228 -2.08 15.59 -6.88
CA ALA A 228 -2.32 15.11 -5.53
C ALA A 228 -3.49 14.10 -5.49
N LYS A 229 -4.58 14.41 -6.16
CA LYS A 229 -5.77 13.54 -6.25
C LYS A 229 -5.43 12.24 -6.95
N ASP A 230 -4.76 12.26 -8.09
CA ASP A 230 -4.34 11.06 -8.83
C ASP A 230 -3.41 10.15 -8.02
N GLN A 231 -2.62 10.74 -7.11
CA GLN A 231 -1.74 9.97 -6.24
C GLN A 231 -2.45 9.37 -5.02
N LEU A 232 -3.45 10.07 -4.46
CA LEU A 232 -4.03 9.73 -3.16
C LEU A 232 -5.47 9.21 -3.25
N GLU A 233 -6.18 9.46 -4.33
CA GLU A 233 -7.58 9.10 -4.50
C GLU A 233 -7.82 8.35 -5.83
N SER A 234 -8.81 7.48 -5.83
CA SER A 234 -9.37 6.80 -7.01
C SER A 234 -10.89 6.86 -6.93
N ASP A 235 -11.59 6.39 -7.96
CA ASP A 235 -13.06 6.45 -8.05
C ASP A 235 -13.80 5.94 -6.80
N ASN A 236 -13.23 4.98 -6.08
CA ASN A 236 -13.91 4.32 -4.95
C ASN A 236 -13.16 4.41 -3.62
N TYR A 237 -11.87 4.74 -3.65
CA TYR A 237 -11.01 4.66 -2.47
C TYR A 237 -10.00 5.78 -2.44
N SER A 238 -9.76 6.31 -1.23
CA SER A 238 -8.64 7.19 -0.92
C SER A 238 -7.56 6.39 -0.17
N ARG A 239 -6.32 6.79 -0.37
CA ARG A 239 -5.14 6.21 0.24
C ARG A 239 -4.49 7.19 1.19
N ILE A 240 -4.35 6.82 2.46
CA ILE A 240 -3.59 7.57 3.45
C ILE A 240 -2.27 6.85 3.68
N ILE A 241 -1.15 7.56 3.57
CA ILE A 241 0.19 7.02 3.76
C ILE A 241 0.71 7.50 5.12
N PHE A 242 0.93 6.56 6.03
CA PHE A 242 1.55 6.83 7.33
C PHE A 242 3.02 6.43 7.29
N THR A 243 3.88 7.27 7.84
CA THR A 243 5.29 6.93 8.07
C THR A 243 5.50 6.56 9.53
N TYR A 244 6.33 5.53 9.78
CA TYR A 244 6.64 5.07 11.13
C TYR A 244 8.12 4.71 11.27
N LYS A 245 8.62 4.75 12.51
CA LYS A 245 10.07 4.64 12.81
C LYS A 245 10.51 3.28 13.36
N CYS A 246 9.58 2.46 13.80
CA CYS A 246 9.96 1.15 14.35
C CYS A 246 10.42 0.19 13.24
N ASP A 247 11.31 -0.73 13.59
CA ASP A 247 11.79 -1.74 12.65
C ASP A 247 10.65 -2.65 12.17
N ILE A 248 10.59 -2.95 10.87
CA ILE A 248 9.51 -3.72 10.22
C ILE A 248 9.26 -5.07 10.92
N GLU A 249 10.32 -5.74 11.39
CA GLU A 249 10.25 -7.08 12.02
C GLU A 249 10.17 -7.02 13.55
N SER A 250 9.88 -5.85 14.14
CA SER A 250 9.80 -5.69 15.59
C SER A 250 8.42 -6.03 16.14
N ASP A 251 8.38 -6.43 17.41
CA ASP A 251 7.13 -6.61 18.15
C ASP A 251 6.35 -5.28 18.24
N GLU A 252 7.04 -4.16 18.25
CA GLU A 252 6.48 -2.81 18.25
C GLU A 252 5.72 -2.52 16.96
N ALA A 253 6.29 -2.84 15.79
CA ALA A 253 5.61 -2.71 14.50
C ALA A 253 4.37 -3.60 14.42
N TYR A 254 4.44 -4.81 14.96
CA TYR A 254 3.29 -5.71 15.00
C TYR A 254 2.16 -5.18 15.87
N GLN A 255 2.47 -4.63 17.04
CA GLN A 255 1.47 -4.01 17.92
C GLN A 255 0.88 -2.76 17.27
N MET A 256 1.71 -1.88 16.73
CA MET A 256 1.26 -0.68 16.01
C MET A 256 0.29 -1.04 14.86
N LEU A 257 0.62 -2.04 14.04
CA LEU A 257 -0.28 -2.49 12.95
C LEU A 257 -1.61 -3.01 13.47
N LYS A 258 -1.60 -3.72 14.61
CA LYS A 258 -2.81 -4.23 15.24
C LYS A 258 -3.69 -3.10 15.81
N ASP A 259 -3.05 -2.10 16.42
CA ASP A 259 -3.74 -0.93 16.97
C ASP A 259 -4.34 -0.10 15.84
N VAL A 260 -3.57 0.25 14.80
CA VAL A 260 -4.05 0.97 13.60
C VAL A 260 -5.23 0.22 12.94
N ARG A 261 -5.14 -1.10 12.83
CA ARG A 261 -6.24 -1.88 12.28
C ARG A 261 -7.51 -1.77 13.12
N SER A 262 -7.38 -1.80 14.46
CA SER A 262 -8.50 -1.66 15.38
C SER A 262 -9.13 -0.26 15.34
N ASP A 263 -8.32 0.77 15.08
CA ASP A 263 -8.76 2.17 15.02
C ASP A 263 -9.49 2.50 13.70
N VAL A 264 -9.17 1.77 12.63
CA VAL A 264 -9.76 1.97 11.29
C VAL A 264 -11.02 1.11 11.05
N GLU A 265 -11.16 -0.07 11.68
CA GLU A 265 -12.34 -0.96 11.57
C GLU A 265 -13.53 -0.41 12.38
#